data_7c04e067ad676e1a95bfc3f628757b74
#
_entry.id   7c04e067ad676e1a95bfc3f628757b74
#
_cell.length_a   1.000
_cell.length_b   1.000
_cell.length_c   1.000
_cell.angle_alpha   90.00
_cell.angle_beta   90.00
_cell.angle_gamma   90.00
#
_symmetry.space_group_name_H-M   'P 1'
#
loop_
_entity.id
_entity.type
_entity.pdbx_description
1 polymer ?
#
loop_
_entity_poly.entity_id
_entity_poly.type
_entity_poly.pdbx_seq_one_letter_code
_entity_poly.pdbx_strand_id
1 'polypeptide(L)'
;MKNFSYIHNLPAHQHTELDFADVKVGRDNRLFVDPSRIHLAALAGNAWAKEADLLITSFFDSLYAAAAKKDIAAVRSLIRACGEINETQLGMSRSTPRGNGASIPLIFSAIKQMMDERLFEKKLVKSIADVPIFADRVGADRLSDWTTNIIWPVLHDFTDAQYEKYGLQKDKSAMVKRFR
;
A
#
# COMPACT_ATOMS: atom_id res chain seq x y z
N MET A 1 15.05 -2.05 20.10
CA MET A 1 13.91 -2.64 19.38
C MET A 1 14.39 -3.85 18.61
N LYS A 2 13.64 -4.94 18.63
CA LYS A 2 14.02 -6.21 18.02
C LYS A 2 13.25 -6.40 16.72
N ASN A 3 13.84 -7.13 15.79
CA ASN A 3 13.18 -7.52 14.55
C ASN A 3 12.10 -8.56 14.83
N PHE A 4 11.12 -8.67 13.94
CA PHE A 4 10.03 -9.63 14.03
C PHE A 4 10.55 -11.08 14.12
N SER A 5 11.50 -11.44 13.26
CA SER A 5 12.13 -12.75 13.28
C SER A 5 12.76 -13.11 14.64
N TYR A 6 13.45 -12.15 15.27
CA TYR A 6 14.05 -12.34 16.58
C TYR A 6 13.01 -12.54 17.68
N ILE A 7 11.90 -11.78 17.64
CA ILE A 7 10.83 -11.87 18.65
C ILE A 7 10.15 -13.25 18.59
N HIS A 8 9.98 -13.78 17.40
CA HIS A 8 9.28 -15.04 17.17
C HIS A 8 10.20 -16.25 17.00
N ASN A 9 11.51 -16.08 17.28
CA ASN A 9 12.53 -17.14 17.17
C ASN A 9 12.50 -17.86 15.81
N LEU A 10 12.30 -17.10 14.72
CA LEU A 10 12.30 -17.67 13.37
C LEU A 10 13.71 -18.14 13.00
N PRO A 11 13.85 -19.25 12.27
CA PRO A 11 15.14 -19.79 11.84
C PRO A 11 15.71 -18.99 10.65
N ALA A 12 15.87 -17.68 10.82
CA ALA A 12 16.39 -16.80 9.80
C ALA A 12 17.72 -16.19 10.27
N HIS A 13 18.79 -16.51 9.59
CA HIS A 13 20.12 -15.92 9.82
C HIS A 13 20.38 -14.73 8.88
N GLN A 14 19.61 -14.63 7.77
CA GLN A 14 19.68 -13.55 6.79
C GLN A 14 18.27 -13.15 6.33
N HIS A 15 18.11 -11.88 5.95
CA HIS A 15 16.83 -11.37 5.42
C HIS A 15 16.32 -12.10 4.17
N THR A 16 17.24 -12.71 3.40
CA THR A 16 16.92 -13.48 2.20
C THR A 16 16.27 -14.83 2.46
N GLU A 17 16.27 -15.30 3.70
CA GLU A 17 15.66 -16.57 4.10
C GLU A 17 14.18 -16.42 4.46
N LEU A 18 13.70 -15.19 4.60
CA LEU A 18 12.30 -14.87 4.85
C LEU A 18 11.62 -14.44 3.54
N ASP A 19 10.37 -14.84 3.38
CA ASP A 19 9.53 -14.39 2.25
C ASP A 19 9.01 -12.95 2.44
N PHE A 20 9.32 -12.33 3.57
CA PHE A 20 8.85 -11.00 3.96
C PHE A 20 9.98 -10.12 4.51
N ALA A 21 9.76 -8.82 4.54
CA ALA A 21 10.69 -7.88 5.14
C ALA A 21 10.71 -8.04 6.67
N ASP A 22 11.88 -8.30 7.24
CA ASP A 22 12.06 -8.47 8.69
C ASP A 22 12.06 -7.11 9.40
N VAL A 23 10.87 -6.59 9.65
CA VAL A 23 10.67 -5.27 10.24
C VAL A 23 11.00 -5.23 11.74
N LYS A 24 11.45 -4.07 12.20
CA LYS A 24 11.59 -3.77 13.64
C LYS A 24 10.21 -3.46 14.21
N VAL A 25 9.80 -4.21 15.22
CA VAL A 25 8.47 -4.07 15.84
C VAL A 25 8.42 -2.84 16.75
N GLY A 26 7.31 -2.09 16.68
CA GLY A 26 7.03 -0.93 17.54
C GLY A 26 7.53 0.41 17.00
N ARG A 27 7.94 0.48 15.74
CA ARG A 27 8.26 1.73 15.05
C ARG A 27 8.14 1.54 13.54
N ASP A 28 8.03 2.64 12.81
CA ASP A 28 8.11 2.60 11.35
C ASP A 28 9.50 2.19 10.87
N ASN A 29 9.50 1.39 9.85
CA ASN A 29 10.68 1.01 9.10
C ASN A 29 10.68 1.82 7.80
N ARG A 30 11.84 2.37 7.42
CA ARG A 30 11.99 3.15 6.18
C ARG A 30 11.95 2.24 4.95
N LEU A 31 10.83 1.58 4.80
CA LEU A 31 10.49 0.72 3.67
C LEU A 31 9.18 1.23 3.08
N PHE A 32 9.05 1.10 1.78
CA PHE A 32 7.91 1.57 1.04
C PHE A 32 7.42 0.47 0.11
N VAL A 33 6.11 0.31 0.04
CA VAL A 33 5.47 -0.56 -0.95
C VAL A 33 5.46 0.20 -2.28
N ASP A 34 6.12 -0.38 -3.28
CA ASP A 34 6.26 0.23 -4.61
C ASP A 34 5.39 -0.53 -5.62
N PRO A 35 4.34 0.09 -6.17
CA PRO A 35 3.46 -0.55 -7.14
C PRO A 35 4.19 -1.00 -8.41
N SER A 36 5.25 -0.30 -8.83
CA SER A 36 6.04 -0.71 -10.00
C SER A 36 6.80 -2.00 -9.73
N ARG A 37 7.33 -2.18 -8.52
CA ARG A 37 8.02 -3.42 -8.12
C ARG A 37 7.04 -4.59 -8.00
N ILE A 38 5.81 -4.34 -7.53
CA ILE A 38 4.74 -5.34 -7.52
C ILE A 38 4.44 -5.79 -8.95
N HIS A 39 4.26 -4.84 -9.87
CA HIS A 39 4.02 -5.14 -11.28
C HIS A 39 5.14 -5.99 -11.90
N LEU A 40 6.40 -5.63 -11.69
CA LEU A 40 7.54 -6.40 -12.18
C LEU A 40 7.60 -7.82 -11.58
N ALA A 41 7.30 -7.97 -10.29
CA ALA A 41 7.24 -9.28 -9.65
C ALA A 41 6.08 -10.12 -10.18
N ALA A 42 4.95 -9.51 -10.49
CA ALA A 42 3.81 -10.17 -11.14
C ALA A 42 4.18 -10.70 -12.52
N LEU A 43 4.87 -9.91 -13.34
CA LEU A 43 5.40 -10.32 -14.65
C LEU A 43 6.41 -11.45 -14.53
N ALA A 44 7.22 -11.47 -13.47
CA ALA A 44 8.16 -12.54 -13.16
C ALA A 44 7.49 -13.83 -12.62
N GLY A 45 6.16 -13.84 -12.46
CA GLY A 45 5.40 -15.04 -12.12
C GLY A 45 5.06 -15.21 -10.64
N ASN A 46 5.42 -14.24 -9.77
CA ASN A 46 5.07 -14.30 -8.35
C ASN A 46 3.54 -14.23 -8.15
N ALA A 47 2.97 -15.26 -7.50
CA ALA A 47 1.51 -15.39 -7.35
C ALA A 47 0.90 -14.25 -6.52
N TRP A 48 1.51 -13.92 -5.37
CA TRP A 48 1.04 -12.83 -4.51
C TRP A 48 1.09 -11.47 -5.21
N ALA A 49 2.16 -11.24 -5.97
CA ALA A 49 2.31 -10.02 -6.74
C ALA A 49 1.29 -9.92 -7.87
N LYS A 50 0.90 -11.03 -8.52
CA LYS A 50 -0.15 -11.04 -9.54
C LYS A 50 -1.52 -10.61 -8.97
N GLU A 51 -1.88 -11.13 -7.81
CA GLU A 51 -3.13 -10.74 -7.14
C GLU A 51 -3.10 -9.27 -6.72
N ALA A 52 -1.98 -8.80 -6.15
CA ALA A 52 -1.80 -7.42 -5.78
C ALA A 52 -1.84 -6.47 -6.99
N ASP A 53 -1.18 -6.81 -8.08
CA ASP A 53 -1.16 -6.03 -9.32
C ASP A 53 -2.55 -5.93 -9.96
N LEU A 54 -3.33 -7.01 -9.90
CA LEU A 54 -4.72 -6.99 -10.35
C LEU A 54 -5.58 -6.01 -9.56
N LEU A 55 -5.43 -5.98 -8.23
CA LEU A 55 -6.15 -5.01 -7.39
C LEU A 55 -5.73 -3.57 -7.69
N ILE A 56 -4.43 -3.31 -7.85
CA ILE A 56 -3.90 -1.99 -8.18
C ILE A 56 -4.45 -1.53 -9.53
N THR A 57 -4.42 -2.39 -10.55
CA THR A 57 -4.92 -2.09 -11.90
C THR A 57 -6.42 -1.81 -11.87
N SER A 58 -7.21 -2.67 -11.23
CA SER A 58 -8.67 -2.49 -11.14
C SER A 58 -9.06 -1.21 -10.40
N PHE A 59 -8.33 -0.87 -9.34
CA PHE A 59 -8.53 0.39 -8.63
C PHE A 59 -8.23 1.59 -9.53
N PHE A 60 -7.08 1.54 -10.23
CA PHE A 60 -6.68 2.63 -11.12
C PHE A 60 -7.65 2.80 -12.28
N ASP A 61 -8.13 1.72 -12.88
CA ASP A 61 -9.13 1.77 -13.95
C ASP A 61 -10.43 2.43 -13.48
N SER A 62 -10.86 2.12 -12.25
CA SER A 62 -12.03 2.76 -11.64
C SER A 62 -11.79 4.26 -11.41
N LEU A 63 -10.62 4.62 -10.89
CA LEU A 63 -10.22 6.02 -10.68
C LEU A 63 -10.13 6.76 -12.00
N TYR A 64 -9.51 6.15 -13.01
CA TYR A 64 -9.38 6.70 -14.35
C TYR A 64 -10.75 6.97 -14.98
N ALA A 65 -11.66 6.00 -14.91
CA ALA A 65 -13.01 6.14 -15.46
C ALA A 65 -13.80 7.27 -14.79
N ALA A 66 -13.70 7.39 -13.46
CA ALA A 66 -14.33 8.48 -12.71
C ALA A 66 -13.71 9.85 -13.04
N ALA A 67 -12.38 9.93 -13.11
CA ALA A 67 -11.64 11.15 -13.43
C ALA A 67 -11.92 11.62 -14.86
N ALA A 68 -11.93 10.73 -15.84
CA ALA A 68 -12.24 11.05 -17.24
C ALA A 68 -13.67 11.60 -17.43
N LYS A 69 -14.62 11.12 -16.62
CA LYS A 69 -16.01 11.62 -16.56
C LYS A 69 -16.17 12.88 -15.72
N LYS A 70 -15.11 13.34 -15.05
CA LYS A 70 -15.13 14.44 -14.08
C LYS A 70 -16.10 14.21 -12.91
N ASP A 71 -16.31 12.93 -12.55
CA ASP A 71 -17.14 12.54 -11.42
C ASP A 71 -16.34 12.70 -10.10
N ILE A 72 -16.40 13.92 -9.56
CA ILE A 72 -15.71 14.29 -8.32
C ILE A 72 -16.18 13.47 -7.12
N ALA A 73 -17.46 13.07 -7.10
CA ALA A 73 -18.01 12.29 -5.99
C ALA A 73 -17.44 10.86 -5.99
N ALA A 74 -17.40 10.22 -7.16
CA ALA A 74 -16.79 8.90 -7.31
C ALA A 74 -15.29 8.92 -7.02
N VAL A 75 -14.54 9.90 -7.55
CA VAL A 75 -13.11 10.07 -7.24
C VAL A 75 -12.89 10.22 -5.74
N ARG A 76 -13.67 11.06 -5.07
CA ARG A 76 -13.57 11.26 -3.62
C ARG A 76 -13.88 9.98 -2.83
N SER A 77 -14.87 9.21 -3.26
CA SER A 77 -15.23 7.94 -2.63
C SER A 77 -14.10 6.92 -2.72
N LEU A 78 -13.51 6.75 -3.90
CA LEU A 78 -12.37 5.85 -4.12
C LEU A 78 -11.17 6.22 -3.23
N ILE A 79 -10.81 7.50 -3.21
CA ILE A 79 -9.66 7.96 -2.41
C ILE A 79 -9.92 7.86 -0.90
N ARG A 80 -11.15 8.07 -0.44
CA ARG A 80 -11.50 7.89 0.98
C ARG A 80 -11.33 6.48 1.49
N ALA A 81 -11.46 5.48 0.62
CA ALA A 81 -11.20 4.10 0.97
C ALA A 81 -9.72 3.81 1.25
N CYS A 82 -8.81 4.75 0.91
CA CYS A 82 -7.35 4.61 1.00
C CYS A 82 -6.77 5.41 2.19
N GLY A 83 -7.27 5.16 3.40
CA GLY A 83 -6.74 5.77 4.63
C GLY A 83 -5.38 5.19 5.05
N GLU A 84 -4.72 5.78 6.03
CA GLU A 84 -3.46 5.26 6.56
C GLU A 84 -3.65 3.92 7.26
N ILE A 85 -2.70 2.99 7.04
CA ILE A 85 -2.63 1.69 7.70
C ILE A 85 -1.37 1.66 8.57
N ASN A 86 -1.57 1.69 9.89
CA ASN A 86 -0.46 1.69 10.86
C ASN A 86 0.09 0.28 11.14
N GLU A 87 -0.67 -0.75 10.78
CA GLU A 87 -0.39 -2.15 11.08
C GLU A 87 0.86 -2.68 10.34
N THR A 88 1.20 -2.09 9.22
CA THR A 88 2.37 -2.50 8.42
C THR A 88 3.70 -2.08 9.04
N GLN A 89 3.70 -1.06 9.90
CA GLN A 89 4.91 -0.45 10.46
C GLN A 89 5.92 -0.01 9.39
N LEU A 90 5.42 0.38 8.22
CA LEU A 90 6.20 0.96 7.13
C LEU A 90 5.99 2.47 7.12
N GLY A 91 7.05 3.23 6.82
CA GLY A 91 6.96 4.68 6.74
C GLY A 91 8.14 5.42 7.34
N MET A 92 7.93 6.69 7.67
CA MET A 92 8.99 7.60 8.10
C MET A 92 8.87 8.05 9.56
N SER A 93 7.86 7.62 10.32
CA SER A 93 7.72 8.02 11.72
C SER A 93 8.85 7.49 12.58
N ARG A 94 9.37 8.32 13.47
CA ARG A 94 10.40 7.94 14.46
C ARG A 94 9.82 7.46 15.78
N SER A 95 8.52 7.65 15.98
CA SER A 95 7.76 7.28 17.18
C SER A 95 6.62 6.32 16.79
N THR A 96 5.78 5.96 17.77
CA THR A 96 4.59 5.14 17.51
C THR A 96 3.81 5.72 16.33
N PRO A 97 3.44 4.92 15.32
CA PRO A 97 2.69 5.37 14.17
C PRO A 97 1.41 6.10 14.63
N ARG A 98 1.32 7.37 14.32
CA ARG A 98 0.11 8.17 14.53
C ARG A 98 -0.26 8.74 13.18
N GLY A 99 -1.16 8.05 12.49
CA GLY A 99 -1.70 8.54 11.24
C GLY A 99 -2.32 9.92 11.42
N ASN A 100 -1.83 10.89 10.68
CA ASN A 100 -2.34 12.27 10.75
C ASN A 100 -3.50 12.54 9.80
N GLY A 101 -4.00 11.51 9.08
CA GLY A 101 -5.11 11.66 8.11
C GLY A 101 -4.83 12.66 6.97
N ALA A 102 -3.59 13.13 6.85
CA ALA A 102 -3.21 14.15 5.86
C ALA A 102 -3.07 13.59 4.44
N SER A 103 -2.96 12.27 4.28
CA SER A 103 -2.75 11.63 2.98
C SER A 103 -3.96 11.78 2.06
N ILE A 104 -5.17 11.53 2.55
CA ILE A 104 -6.41 11.58 1.74
C ILE A 104 -6.64 12.96 1.09
N PRO A 105 -6.62 14.10 1.84
CA PRO A 105 -6.81 15.42 1.23
C PRO A 105 -5.74 15.76 0.18
N LEU A 106 -4.49 15.33 0.40
CA LEU A 106 -3.39 15.61 -0.51
C LEU A 106 -3.50 14.78 -1.80
N ILE A 107 -3.80 13.48 -1.69
CA ILE A 107 -4.04 12.61 -2.86
C ILE A 107 -5.23 13.13 -3.65
N PHE A 108 -6.33 13.50 -2.97
CA PHE A 108 -7.50 14.05 -3.65
C PHE A 108 -7.18 15.36 -4.37
N SER A 109 -6.42 16.25 -3.74
CA SER A 109 -5.98 17.51 -4.37
C SER A 109 -5.12 17.25 -5.61
N ALA A 110 -4.19 16.29 -5.53
CA ALA A 110 -3.35 15.89 -6.64
C ALA A 110 -4.18 15.34 -7.83
N ILE A 111 -5.08 14.41 -7.56
CA ILE A 111 -5.97 13.85 -8.60
C ILE A 111 -6.85 14.93 -9.21
N LYS A 112 -7.40 15.82 -8.38
CA LYS A 112 -8.21 16.94 -8.86
C LYS A 112 -7.41 17.86 -9.78
N GLN A 113 -6.19 18.22 -9.41
CA GLN A 113 -5.29 19.00 -10.25
C GLN A 113 -5.05 18.32 -11.60
N MET A 114 -4.73 17.02 -11.61
CA MET A 114 -4.55 16.26 -12.85
C MET A 114 -5.80 16.22 -13.72
N MET A 115 -7.00 16.20 -13.12
CA MET A 115 -8.27 16.30 -13.85
C MET A 115 -8.44 17.68 -14.48
N ASP A 116 -8.17 18.75 -13.71
CA ASP A 116 -8.26 20.15 -14.20
C ASP A 116 -7.29 20.40 -15.36
N GLU A 117 -6.08 19.81 -15.32
CA GLU A 117 -5.06 19.85 -16.38
C GLU A 117 -5.33 18.86 -17.53
N ARG A 118 -6.40 18.07 -17.44
CA ARG A 118 -6.84 17.07 -18.42
C ARG A 118 -5.81 15.96 -18.69
N LEU A 119 -5.01 15.61 -17.68
CA LEU A 119 -3.94 14.61 -17.86
C LEU A 119 -4.51 13.21 -18.10
N PHE A 120 -5.65 12.87 -17.51
CA PHE A 120 -6.38 11.62 -17.77
C PHE A 120 -6.92 11.58 -19.20
N GLU A 121 -7.56 12.64 -19.67
CA GLU A 121 -8.07 12.73 -21.03
C GLU A 121 -6.94 12.61 -22.07
N LYS A 122 -5.78 13.20 -21.79
CA LYS A 122 -4.56 13.13 -22.63
C LYS A 122 -3.82 11.80 -22.50
N LYS A 123 -4.29 10.87 -21.65
CA LYS A 123 -3.67 9.57 -21.38
C LYS A 123 -2.22 9.67 -20.91
N LEU A 124 -1.87 10.71 -20.16
CA LEU A 124 -0.53 10.92 -19.61
C LEU A 124 -0.34 10.18 -18.27
N VAL A 125 -1.41 9.93 -17.53
CA VAL A 125 -1.41 9.14 -16.30
C VAL A 125 -1.97 7.76 -16.66
N LYS A 126 -1.15 6.72 -16.57
CA LYS A 126 -1.48 5.35 -16.99
C LYS A 126 -1.57 4.37 -15.83
N SER A 127 -0.99 4.73 -14.70
CA SER A 127 -0.94 3.90 -13.50
C SER A 127 -0.87 4.74 -12.24
N ILE A 128 -1.10 4.13 -11.09
CA ILE A 128 -0.93 4.78 -9.78
C ILE A 128 0.53 5.25 -9.58
N ALA A 129 1.50 4.54 -10.17
CA ALA A 129 2.92 4.87 -10.08
C ALA A 129 3.28 6.18 -10.81
N ASP A 130 2.44 6.64 -11.74
CA ASP A 130 2.67 7.90 -12.45
C ASP A 130 2.25 9.13 -11.63
N VAL A 131 1.41 8.94 -10.60
CA VAL A 131 0.86 10.05 -9.81
C VAL A 131 1.95 10.96 -9.22
N PRO A 132 3.07 10.44 -8.64
CA PRO A 132 4.13 11.28 -8.12
C PRO A 132 4.84 12.16 -9.17
N ILE A 133 4.77 11.80 -10.45
CA ILE A 133 5.39 12.58 -11.55
C ILE A 133 4.66 13.91 -11.74
N PHE A 134 3.34 13.90 -11.48
CA PHE A 134 2.46 15.05 -11.71
C PHE A 134 2.00 15.75 -10.42
N ALA A 135 2.44 15.26 -9.26
CA ALA A 135 1.99 15.74 -7.95
C ALA A 135 3.14 15.88 -6.95
N ASP A 136 3.68 17.06 -6.80
CA ASP A 136 4.86 17.36 -5.97
C ASP A 136 4.76 16.90 -4.51
N ARG A 137 3.54 16.75 -4.01
CA ARG A 137 3.29 16.37 -2.60
C ARG A 137 2.98 14.89 -2.40
N VAL A 138 2.94 14.09 -3.46
CA VAL A 138 2.71 12.64 -3.39
C VAL A 138 4.05 11.93 -3.56
N GLY A 139 4.83 11.87 -2.48
CA GLY A 139 6.10 11.15 -2.46
C GLY A 139 5.93 9.65 -2.22
N ALA A 140 7.06 8.93 -2.12
CA ALA A 140 7.10 7.47 -1.95
C ALA A 140 6.33 6.98 -0.72
N ASP A 141 6.33 7.72 0.38
CA ASP A 141 5.60 7.39 1.61
C ASP A 141 4.10 7.31 1.35
N ARG A 142 3.51 8.37 0.76
CA ARG A 142 2.07 8.40 0.43
C ARG A 142 1.67 7.42 -0.64
N LEU A 143 2.52 7.21 -1.65
CA LEU A 143 2.28 6.20 -2.66
C LEU A 143 2.28 4.81 -2.03
N SER A 144 3.19 4.54 -1.11
CA SER A 144 3.25 3.31 -0.33
C SER A 144 1.97 3.09 0.48
N ASP A 145 1.54 4.09 1.25
CA ASP A 145 0.30 4.02 2.04
C ASP A 145 -0.91 3.74 1.16
N TRP A 146 -1.01 4.44 0.04
CA TRP A 146 -2.10 4.26 -0.91
C TRP A 146 -2.09 2.85 -1.52
N THR A 147 -0.92 2.40 -1.99
CA THR A 147 -0.75 1.06 -2.55
C THR A 147 -1.09 -0.02 -1.51
N THR A 148 -0.59 0.12 -0.28
CA THR A 148 -0.86 -0.80 0.83
C THR A 148 -2.35 -0.96 1.10
N ASN A 149 -3.10 0.15 1.08
CA ASN A 149 -4.56 0.10 1.23
C ASN A 149 -5.25 -0.71 0.14
N ILE A 150 -4.86 -0.48 -1.12
CA ILE A 150 -5.45 -1.17 -2.26
C ILE A 150 -5.22 -2.67 -2.18
N ILE A 151 -3.98 -3.09 -1.83
CA ILE A 151 -3.60 -4.50 -1.77
C ILE A 151 -3.81 -5.14 -0.40
N TRP A 152 -4.48 -4.45 0.53
CA TRP A 152 -4.70 -4.94 1.90
C TRP A 152 -5.21 -6.38 2.00
N PRO A 153 -6.19 -6.83 1.20
CA PRO A 153 -6.64 -8.22 1.25
C PRO A 153 -5.51 -9.21 0.97
N VAL A 154 -4.68 -8.93 -0.03
CA VAL A 154 -3.54 -9.78 -0.40
C VAL A 154 -2.48 -9.80 0.70
N LEU A 155 -2.20 -8.64 1.32
CA LEU A 155 -1.26 -8.56 2.45
C LEU A 155 -1.75 -9.35 3.66
N HIS A 156 -3.06 -9.32 3.93
CA HIS A 156 -3.68 -10.10 5.00
C HIS A 156 -3.50 -11.60 4.75
N ASP A 157 -3.89 -12.07 3.57
CA ASP A 157 -3.82 -13.49 3.23
C ASP A 157 -2.36 -13.98 3.16
N PHE A 158 -1.45 -13.17 2.65
CA PHE A 158 -0.01 -13.44 2.69
C PHE A 158 0.47 -13.58 4.14
N THR A 159 0.08 -12.66 5.01
CA THR A 159 0.46 -12.69 6.43
C THR A 159 -0.06 -13.96 7.10
N ASP A 160 -1.30 -14.35 6.83
CA ASP A 160 -1.89 -15.58 7.35
C ASP A 160 -1.11 -16.82 6.88
N ALA A 161 -0.73 -16.87 5.61
CA ALA A 161 0.09 -17.96 5.08
C ALA A 161 1.49 -18.01 5.74
N GLN A 162 2.09 -16.85 6.05
CA GLN A 162 3.36 -16.83 6.78
C GLN A 162 3.21 -17.32 8.23
N TYR A 163 2.13 -16.94 8.92
CA TYR A 163 1.86 -17.47 10.28
C TYR A 163 1.74 -18.99 10.26
N GLU A 164 1.04 -19.56 9.30
CA GLU A 164 0.94 -21.01 9.13
C GLU A 164 2.29 -21.64 8.82
N LYS A 165 3.04 -21.08 7.85
CA LYS A 165 4.37 -21.57 7.43
C LYS A 165 5.35 -21.67 8.59
N TYR A 166 5.33 -20.68 9.50
CA TYR A 166 6.27 -20.61 10.62
C TYR A 166 5.68 -21.10 11.94
N GLY A 167 4.45 -21.65 11.95
CA GLY A 167 3.79 -22.17 13.14
C GLY A 167 3.52 -21.09 14.21
N LEU A 168 3.32 -19.86 13.81
CA LEU A 168 3.09 -18.74 14.71
C LEU A 168 1.63 -18.71 15.20
N GLN A 169 1.44 -18.35 16.47
CA GLN A 169 0.09 -18.15 16.99
C GLN A 169 -0.38 -16.74 16.73
N LYS A 170 -1.61 -16.61 16.17
CA LYS A 170 -2.27 -15.33 16.02
C LYS A 170 -2.75 -14.83 17.38
N ASP A 171 -2.42 -13.60 17.72
CA ASP A 171 -3.00 -12.94 18.89
C ASP A 171 -4.47 -12.65 18.61
N LYS A 172 -5.36 -13.31 19.36
CA LYS A 172 -6.83 -13.14 19.24
C LYS A 172 -7.30 -11.74 19.63
N SER A 173 -6.47 -10.95 20.32
CA SER A 173 -6.79 -9.59 20.73
C SER A 173 -6.57 -8.55 19.63
N ALA A 174 -5.78 -8.87 18.62
CA ALA A 174 -5.58 -8.03 17.46
C ALA A 174 -6.81 -8.11 16.53
N MET A 175 -7.89 -7.42 16.91
CA MET A 175 -9.02 -7.22 16.00
C MET A 175 -8.57 -6.38 14.83
N VAL A 176 -8.35 -7.01 13.70
CA VAL A 176 -8.25 -6.32 12.42
C VAL A 176 -9.57 -5.58 12.20
N LYS A 177 -9.56 -4.25 12.24
CA LYS A 177 -10.71 -3.45 11.81
C LYS A 177 -10.94 -3.79 10.34
N ARG A 178 -11.94 -4.64 10.08
CA ARG A 178 -12.38 -4.88 8.70
C ARG A 178 -12.90 -3.57 8.16
N PHE A 179 -12.23 -3.04 7.17
CA PHE A 179 -12.79 -1.97 6.35
C PHE A 179 -14.05 -2.54 5.65
N ARG A 180 -15.18 -1.95 5.98
CA ARG A 180 -16.46 -2.17 5.28
C ARG A 180 -16.60 -1.14 4.17
#